data_93d889a47af528a5d593ed739a2fe807
#
_entry.id   93d889a47af528a5d593ed739a2fe807
#
_cell.length_a   1.000
_cell.length_b   1.000
_cell.length_c   1.000
_cell.angle_alpha   90.00
_cell.angle_beta   90.00
_cell.angle_gamma   90.00
#
_symmetry.space_group_name_H-M   'P 1'
#
loop_
_entity.id
_entity.type
_entity.pdbx_description
1 polymer ?
#
loop_
_entity_poly.entity_id
_entity_poly.type
_entity_poly.pdbx_seq_one_letter_code
_entity_poly.pdbx_strand_id
1 'polypeptide(L)'
;MICSRTPLRALVLLAAATVALGGCAGSTGADDPRPMHIFVLAGQSNMAGRGDVEEIDRTPHPRVFALNEDDEWVVATEPVHFDKPKVRGTGPGLAFGKAIAERYPDIRVGLVPTAVGGSAIETWTTGGYHEQTGLHPWDDAVRRLRVAMPAGEIMAILWHQGESDSRAERAPLYESRLHDLIRRFRDVAGNDQLPFIVGQLGQFKEWSEERRLVNSVHQDVPNHFENARFVSSNGLTDTGDGTHFDSASSRELGRRYADAYTDILSTTQRQ
;
A
#
# COMPACT_ATOMS: atom_id res chain seq x y z
N MET A 1 -66.75 28.53 -64.31
CA MET A 1 -65.27 28.55 -64.05
C MET A 1 -65.04 28.83 -62.60
N ILE A 2 -64.74 27.80 -61.76
CA ILE A 2 -64.59 27.91 -60.34
C ILE A 2 -63.15 27.50 -60.04
N CYS A 3 -62.34 28.48 -59.62
CA CYS A 3 -60.93 28.29 -59.31
C CYS A 3 -60.82 27.83 -57.85
N SER A 4 -60.41 26.59 -57.65
CA SER A 4 -60.18 26.01 -56.34
C SER A 4 -58.75 26.39 -55.85
N ARG A 5 -58.63 27.08 -54.75
CA ARG A 5 -57.32 27.37 -54.03
C ARG A 5 -57.14 26.35 -52.92
N THR A 6 -56.13 25.54 -53.02
CA THR A 6 -55.66 24.62 -51.95
C THR A 6 -54.72 25.32 -50.99
N PRO A 7 -54.88 25.21 -49.67
CA PRO A 7 -53.91 25.82 -48.73
C PRO A 7 -52.72 24.92 -48.50
N LEU A 8 -51.55 25.49 -48.56
CA LEU A 8 -50.24 24.93 -48.24
C LEU A 8 -50.11 24.76 -46.70
N ARG A 9 -50.04 23.51 -46.24
CA ARG A 9 -49.76 23.21 -44.83
C ARG A 9 -48.26 23.26 -44.57
N ALA A 10 -47.83 24.22 -43.75
CA ALA A 10 -46.46 24.32 -43.26
C ALA A 10 -46.21 23.20 -42.20
N LEU A 11 -45.23 22.34 -42.49
CA LEU A 11 -44.74 21.31 -41.56
C LEU A 11 -43.69 21.91 -40.65
N VAL A 12 -44.04 22.11 -39.39
CA VAL A 12 -43.07 22.53 -38.36
C VAL A 12 -42.33 21.31 -37.86
N LEU A 13 -41.08 21.16 -38.22
CA LEU A 13 -40.16 20.16 -37.66
C LEU A 13 -39.67 20.62 -36.26
N LEU A 14 -40.18 19.95 -35.26
CA LEU A 14 -39.67 20.10 -33.86
C LEU A 14 -38.38 19.25 -33.76
N ALA A 15 -37.24 19.89 -33.72
CA ALA A 15 -35.99 19.23 -33.40
C ALA A 15 -35.91 19.00 -31.87
N ALA A 16 -36.07 17.77 -31.42
CA ALA A 16 -35.87 17.35 -30.08
C ALA A 16 -34.34 17.25 -29.81
N ALA A 17 -33.78 18.21 -29.11
CA ALA A 17 -32.44 18.13 -28.61
C ALA A 17 -32.36 17.15 -27.41
N THR A 18 -31.88 15.93 -27.65
CA THR A 18 -31.54 14.98 -26.58
C THR A 18 -30.27 15.45 -25.90
N VAL A 19 -30.38 16.05 -24.72
CA VAL A 19 -29.26 16.28 -23.82
C VAL A 19 -28.87 14.93 -23.24
N ALA A 20 -27.79 14.34 -23.75
CA ALA A 20 -27.15 13.20 -23.13
C ALA A 20 -26.52 13.66 -21.82
N LEU A 21 -27.16 13.36 -20.70
CA LEU A 21 -26.55 13.40 -19.37
C LEU A 21 -25.47 12.30 -19.35
N GLY A 22 -24.22 12.69 -19.66
CA GLY A 22 -23.06 11.86 -19.45
C GLY A 22 -22.89 11.64 -17.95
N GLY A 23 -23.40 10.51 -17.45
CA GLY A 23 -23.06 10.03 -16.12
C GLY A 23 -21.56 9.80 -16.08
N CYS A 24 -20.84 10.47 -15.19
CA CYS A 24 -19.50 10.09 -14.78
C CYS A 24 -19.58 8.72 -14.10
N ALA A 25 -19.60 7.65 -14.90
CA ALA A 25 -19.23 6.33 -14.41
C ALA A 25 -17.77 6.45 -13.99
N GLY A 26 -17.47 6.22 -12.72
CA GLY A 26 -16.11 6.18 -12.23
C GLY A 26 -15.34 5.18 -13.08
N SER A 27 -14.32 5.66 -13.80
CA SER A 27 -13.44 4.82 -14.59
C SER A 27 -12.83 3.78 -13.66
N THR A 28 -13.11 2.51 -13.90
CA THR A 28 -12.57 1.36 -13.15
C THR A 28 -11.09 1.11 -13.45
N GLY A 29 -10.40 2.03 -14.10
CA GLY A 29 -8.97 1.92 -14.43
C GLY A 29 -8.63 0.76 -15.40
N ALA A 30 -9.61 -0.05 -15.80
CA ALA A 30 -9.42 -1.19 -16.68
C ALA A 30 -9.01 -0.81 -18.11
N ASP A 31 -9.36 0.40 -18.55
CA ASP A 31 -9.06 0.90 -19.90
C ASP A 31 -7.74 1.69 -19.97
N ASP A 32 -7.02 1.86 -18.87
CA ASP A 32 -5.74 2.56 -18.85
C ASP A 32 -4.63 1.62 -19.32
N PRO A 33 -3.97 1.88 -20.49
CA PRO A 33 -2.99 0.98 -21.08
C PRO A 33 -1.64 0.97 -20.35
N ARG A 34 -1.43 1.85 -19.38
CA ARG A 34 -0.17 1.91 -18.64
C ARG A 34 0.04 0.65 -17.80
N PRO A 35 1.29 0.13 -17.71
CA PRO A 35 1.59 -1.02 -16.86
C PRO A 35 1.29 -0.71 -15.40
N MET A 36 0.83 -1.71 -14.66
CA MET A 36 0.63 -1.60 -13.21
C MET A 36 1.87 -2.09 -12.48
N HIS A 37 2.49 -1.21 -11.72
CA HIS A 37 3.55 -1.51 -10.77
C HIS A 37 2.92 -1.77 -9.40
N ILE A 38 3.12 -2.97 -8.86
CA ILE A 38 2.45 -3.45 -7.67
C ILE A 38 3.40 -3.42 -6.48
N PHE A 39 2.94 -2.87 -5.36
CA PHE A 39 3.69 -2.74 -4.11
C PHE A 39 2.93 -3.42 -2.98
N VAL A 40 3.61 -4.30 -2.25
CA VAL A 40 3.02 -5.04 -1.14
C VAL A 40 3.25 -4.27 0.16
N LEU A 41 2.18 -3.99 0.88
CA LEU A 41 2.20 -3.30 2.16
C LEU A 41 2.07 -4.33 3.27
N ALA A 42 3.20 -4.81 3.80
CA ALA A 42 3.29 -5.91 4.75
C ALA A 42 3.80 -5.45 6.12
N GLY A 43 3.42 -6.16 7.17
CA GLY A 43 3.83 -5.83 8.53
C GLY A 43 2.69 -5.82 9.53
N GLN A 44 2.70 -4.85 10.47
CA GLN A 44 1.66 -4.75 11.48
C GLN A 44 0.96 -3.37 11.49
N SER A 45 0.47 -2.91 12.63
CA SER A 45 -0.43 -1.75 12.74
C SER A 45 0.11 -0.45 12.15
N ASN A 46 1.41 -0.19 12.24
CA ASN A 46 2.02 1.01 11.66
C ASN A 46 2.13 0.97 10.13
N MET A 47 2.11 -0.21 9.51
CA MET A 47 1.88 -0.33 8.06
C MET A 47 0.39 -0.26 7.72
N ALA A 48 -0.46 -0.92 8.52
CA ALA A 48 -1.90 -0.94 8.28
C ALA A 48 -2.57 0.45 8.45
N GLY A 49 -1.97 1.33 9.25
CA GLY A 49 -2.48 2.67 9.52
C GLY A 49 -3.39 2.74 10.75
N ARG A 50 -3.09 3.74 11.60
CA ARG A 50 -3.83 4.03 12.85
C ARG A 50 -4.03 5.54 13.05
N GLY A 51 -3.48 6.36 12.16
CA GLY A 51 -3.73 7.81 12.18
C GLY A 51 -5.17 8.14 11.79
N ASP A 52 -5.69 9.27 12.26
CA ASP A 52 -7.01 9.76 11.87
C ASP A 52 -7.08 10.00 10.36
N VAL A 53 -8.18 9.59 9.71
CA VAL A 53 -8.37 9.82 8.28
C VAL A 53 -8.84 11.25 8.04
N GLU A 54 -7.95 12.09 7.50
CA GLU A 54 -8.19 13.49 7.17
C GLU A 54 -8.72 13.65 5.73
N GLU A 55 -9.11 14.88 5.35
CA GLU A 55 -9.65 15.18 4.01
C GLU A 55 -8.65 14.87 2.89
N ILE A 56 -7.36 15.15 3.11
CA ILE A 56 -6.29 14.87 2.15
C ILE A 56 -6.13 13.37 1.89
N ASP A 57 -6.50 12.53 2.86
CA ASP A 57 -6.39 11.07 2.78
C ASP A 57 -7.58 10.47 2.00
N ARG A 58 -8.69 11.19 1.91
CA ARG A 58 -9.89 10.84 1.12
C ARG A 58 -9.78 11.27 -0.34
N THR A 59 -8.85 12.17 -0.64
CA THR A 59 -8.62 12.65 -2.01
C THR A 59 -7.87 11.58 -2.81
N PRO A 60 -8.48 10.95 -3.82
CA PRO A 60 -7.82 9.91 -4.60
C PRO A 60 -6.77 10.49 -5.56
N HIS A 61 -5.86 9.63 -6.01
CA HIS A 61 -5.01 9.90 -7.17
C HIS A 61 -5.44 8.95 -8.31
N PRO A 62 -5.69 9.44 -9.55
CA PRO A 62 -6.32 8.67 -10.62
C PRO A 62 -5.53 7.43 -11.07
N ARG A 63 -4.25 7.35 -10.73
CA ARG A 63 -3.36 6.24 -11.10
C ARG A 63 -2.93 5.38 -9.91
N VAL A 64 -3.51 5.57 -8.72
CA VAL A 64 -3.20 4.77 -7.53
C VAL A 64 -4.41 3.92 -7.17
N PHE A 65 -4.21 2.62 -7.18
CA PHE A 65 -5.23 1.61 -6.89
C PHE A 65 -4.83 0.80 -5.67
N ALA A 66 -5.81 0.25 -4.97
CA ALA A 66 -5.61 -0.71 -3.90
C ALA A 66 -6.44 -1.96 -4.16
N LEU A 67 -5.88 -3.12 -3.85
CA LEU A 67 -6.63 -4.36 -3.83
C LEU A 67 -7.49 -4.37 -2.55
N ASN A 68 -8.81 -4.31 -2.68
CA ASN A 68 -9.74 -4.24 -1.54
C ASN A 68 -9.90 -5.61 -0.83
N GLU A 69 -10.78 -5.70 0.16
CA GLU A 69 -11.04 -6.95 0.89
C GLU A 69 -11.72 -8.02 0.04
N ASP A 70 -12.41 -7.63 -1.02
CA ASP A 70 -13.06 -8.52 -2.00
C ASP A 70 -12.13 -8.93 -3.16
N ASP A 71 -10.83 -8.60 -3.06
CA ASP A 71 -9.81 -8.86 -4.09
C ASP A 71 -10.07 -8.10 -5.42
N GLU A 72 -10.70 -6.93 -5.35
CA GLU A 72 -10.94 -6.06 -6.49
C GLU A 72 -10.01 -4.84 -6.46
N TRP A 73 -9.54 -4.40 -7.63
CA TRP A 73 -8.78 -3.17 -7.76
C TRP A 73 -9.71 -1.95 -7.73
N VAL A 74 -9.61 -1.15 -6.69
CA VAL A 74 -10.35 0.11 -6.51
C VAL A 74 -9.40 1.29 -6.48
N VAL A 75 -9.87 2.49 -6.82
CA VAL A 75 -9.08 3.72 -6.64
C VAL A 75 -8.78 3.89 -5.15
N ALA A 76 -7.49 4.05 -4.82
CA ALA A 76 -7.04 4.04 -3.44
C ALA A 76 -7.38 5.33 -2.67
N THR A 77 -7.95 5.16 -1.50
CA THR A 77 -8.13 6.18 -0.45
C THR A 77 -7.86 5.54 0.91
N GLU A 78 -7.60 6.33 1.96
CA GLU A 78 -7.52 5.77 3.31
C GLU A 78 -8.91 5.49 3.90
N PRO A 79 -9.03 4.47 4.73
CA PRO A 79 -7.99 3.51 5.11
C PRO A 79 -7.77 2.45 4.02
N VAL A 80 -6.50 2.20 3.66
CA VAL A 80 -6.14 1.19 2.64
C VAL A 80 -6.28 -0.23 3.17
N HIS A 81 -5.98 -0.44 4.46
CA HIS A 81 -6.06 -1.74 5.11
C HIS A 81 -7.42 -1.98 5.78
N PHE A 82 -7.73 -3.25 6.00
CA PHE A 82 -9.01 -3.71 6.58
C PHE A 82 -8.83 -4.77 7.69
N ASP A 83 -7.60 -4.96 8.18
CA ASP A 83 -7.22 -5.95 9.22
C ASP A 83 -8.04 -5.82 10.53
N LYS A 84 -8.33 -4.59 10.94
CA LYS A 84 -9.08 -4.25 12.17
C LYS A 84 -10.05 -3.11 11.90
N PRO A 85 -11.28 -3.38 11.41
CA PRO A 85 -12.21 -2.37 10.94
C PRO A 85 -12.52 -1.21 11.91
N LYS A 86 -12.45 -1.46 13.24
CA LYS A 86 -12.76 -0.45 14.27
C LYS A 86 -11.64 0.55 14.53
N VAL A 87 -10.41 0.24 14.14
CA VAL A 87 -9.21 1.04 14.46
C VAL A 87 -8.32 1.28 13.24
N ARG A 88 -8.81 0.95 12.04
CA ARG A 88 -8.11 1.23 10.79
C ARG A 88 -8.10 2.74 10.52
N GLY A 89 -7.01 3.25 10.01
CA GLY A 89 -6.83 4.68 9.76
C GLY A 89 -5.76 4.95 8.72
N THR A 90 -5.23 6.16 8.71
CA THR A 90 -4.18 6.58 7.80
C THR A 90 -2.88 5.84 8.07
N GLY A 91 -2.35 5.20 7.02
CA GLY A 91 -1.07 4.52 6.99
C GLY A 91 -0.09 5.12 5.98
N PRO A 92 1.11 4.55 5.84
CA PRO A 92 2.10 5.05 4.89
C PRO A 92 1.78 4.69 3.42
N GLY A 93 0.92 3.68 3.19
CA GLY A 93 0.73 3.07 1.88
C GLY A 93 0.19 4.02 0.81
N LEU A 94 -0.86 4.78 1.10
CA LEU A 94 -1.46 5.71 0.14
C LEU A 94 -0.49 6.85 -0.23
N ALA A 95 0.19 7.43 0.76
CA ALA A 95 1.15 8.50 0.52
C ALA A 95 2.36 8.01 -0.30
N PHE A 96 2.84 6.77 -0.04
CA PHE A 96 3.81 6.09 -0.87
C PHE A 96 3.32 5.97 -2.32
N GLY A 97 2.13 5.42 -2.52
CA GLY A 97 1.57 5.21 -3.87
C GLY A 97 1.41 6.51 -4.66
N LYS A 98 0.93 7.58 -4.02
CA LYS A 98 0.84 8.91 -4.63
C LYS A 98 2.21 9.45 -5.04
N ALA A 99 3.21 9.37 -4.16
CA ALA A 99 4.57 9.83 -4.44
C ALA A 99 5.22 9.06 -5.61
N ILE A 100 4.99 7.75 -5.71
CA ILE A 100 5.46 6.93 -6.84
C ILE A 100 4.72 7.32 -8.13
N ALA A 101 3.41 7.47 -8.08
CA ALA A 101 2.63 7.87 -9.26
C ALA A 101 3.03 9.26 -9.80
N GLU A 102 3.37 10.20 -8.92
CA GLU A 102 3.86 11.53 -9.30
C GLU A 102 5.25 11.48 -9.96
N ARG A 103 6.16 10.63 -9.44
CA ARG A 103 7.53 10.47 -9.97
C ARG A 103 7.57 9.73 -11.29
N TYR A 104 6.65 8.79 -11.49
CA TYR A 104 6.60 7.92 -12.66
C TYR A 104 5.24 8.08 -13.38
N PRO A 105 5.11 9.05 -14.30
CA PRO A 105 3.82 9.37 -14.93
C PRO A 105 3.30 8.25 -15.86
N ASP A 106 4.17 7.38 -16.33
CA ASP A 106 3.87 6.37 -17.33
C ASP A 106 3.42 5.02 -16.75
N ILE A 107 3.17 4.97 -15.42
CA ILE A 107 2.70 3.76 -14.73
C ILE A 107 1.39 4.01 -13.98
N ARG A 108 0.70 2.91 -13.67
CA ARG A 108 -0.30 2.82 -12.61
C ARG A 108 0.35 2.19 -11.39
N VAL A 109 -0.07 2.57 -10.20
CA VAL A 109 0.41 2.03 -8.93
C VAL A 109 -0.68 1.17 -8.32
N GLY A 110 -0.36 -0.10 -8.05
CA GLY A 110 -1.20 -1.03 -7.32
C GLY A 110 -0.67 -1.26 -5.90
N LEU A 111 -1.50 -1.04 -4.90
CA LEU A 111 -1.18 -1.30 -3.49
C LEU A 111 -1.87 -2.59 -3.05
N VAL A 112 -1.10 -3.54 -2.52
CA VAL A 112 -1.63 -4.79 -1.96
C VAL A 112 -1.50 -4.74 -0.43
N PRO A 113 -2.57 -4.37 0.29
CA PRO A 113 -2.57 -4.33 1.74
C PRO A 113 -2.59 -5.76 2.31
N THR A 114 -1.58 -6.10 3.10
CA THR A 114 -1.43 -7.41 3.76
C THR A 114 -1.07 -7.29 5.23
N ALA A 115 -0.83 -6.07 5.74
CA ALA A 115 -0.43 -5.89 7.12
C ALA A 115 -1.53 -6.28 8.11
N VAL A 116 -1.13 -6.92 9.21
CA VAL A 116 -2.03 -7.40 10.28
C VAL A 116 -1.61 -6.80 11.62
N GLY A 117 -2.43 -5.92 12.17
CA GLY A 117 -2.14 -5.17 13.39
C GLY A 117 -1.90 -6.08 14.60
N GLY A 118 -0.72 -5.94 15.22
CA GLY A 118 -0.29 -6.71 16.39
C GLY A 118 0.34 -8.06 16.07
N SER A 119 0.44 -8.46 14.79
CA SER A 119 1.08 -9.73 14.40
C SER A 119 2.57 -9.71 14.70
N ALA A 120 3.07 -10.74 15.37
CA ALA A 120 4.50 -10.99 15.50
C ALA A 120 5.05 -11.67 14.25
N ILE A 121 6.35 -11.50 13.98
CA ILE A 121 6.97 -12.06 12.76
C ILE A 121 6.85 -13.58 12.68
N GLU A 122 6.73 -14.28 13.80
CA GLU A 122 6.53 -15.74 13.85
C GLU A 122 5.22 -16.18 13.19
N THR A 123 4.19 -15.29 13.13
CA THR A 123 2.92 -15.59 12.46
C THR A 123 3.00 -15.42 10.94
N TRP A 124 4.10 -14.84 10.44
CA TRP A 124 4.39 -14.66 9.01
C TRP A 124 5.09 -15.88 8.40
N THR A 125 4.63 -17.07 8.73
CA THR A 125 5.07 -18.36 8.19
C THR A 125 3.88 -19.16 7.68
N THR A 126 4.11 -20.15 6.82
CA THR A 126 3.04 -21.01 6.31
C THR A 126 2.27 -21.65 7.47
N GLY A 127 0.95 -21.49 7.47
CA GLY A 127 0.06 -21.93 8.55
C GLY A 127 0.15 -21.08 9.82
N GLY A 128 0.98 -20.03 9.86
CA GLY A 128 1.07 -19.12 11.00
C GLY A 128 -0.26 -18.42 11.26
N TYR A 129 -0.68 -18.35 12.53
CA TYR A 129 -2.00 -17.84 12.92
C TYR A 129 -1.88 -16.72 13.95
N HIS A 130 -2.59 -15.61 13.70
CA HIS A 130 -2.69 -14.50 14.63
C HIS A 130 -4.05 -14.49 15.33
N GLU A 131 -4.10 -14.97 16.56
CA GLU A 131 -5.34 -15.20 17.33
C GLU A 131 -6.22 -13.95 17.46
N GLN A 132 -5.63 -12.77 17.68
CA GLN A 132 -6.38 -11.53 17.89
C GLN A 132 -7.25 -11.13 16.70
N THR A 133 -6.84 -11.45 15.48
CA THR A 133 -7.58 -11.12 14.25
C THR A 133 -8.21 -12.32 13.59
N GLY A 134 -7.84 -13.55 13.97
CA GLY A 134 -8.27 -14.76 13.29
C GLY A 134 -7.66 -14.94 11.89
N LEU A 135 -6.57 -14.22 11.57
CA LEU A 135 -5.95 -14.21 10.25
C LEU A 135 -4.68 -15.09 10.21
N HIS A 136 -4.31 -15.49 9.01
CA HIS A 136 -3.05 -16.14 8.67
C HIS A 136 -2.16 -15.16 7.88
N PRO A 137 -1.35 -14.29 8.53
CA PRO A 137 -0.71 -13.15 7.87
C PRO A 137 0.11 -13.51 6.63
N TRP A 138 0.89 -14.60 6.68
CA TRP A 138 1.68 -15.06 5.54
C TRP A 138 0.82 -15.66 4.43
N ASP A 139 -0.08 -16.58 4.78
CA ASP A 139 -0.88 -17.29 3.78
C ASP A 139 -1.83 -16.30 3.06
N ASP A 140 -2.40 -15.35 3.80
CA ASP A 140 -3.21 -14.28 3.24
C ASP A 140 -2.38 -13.36 2.33
N ALA A 141 -1.15 -12.99 2.74
CA ALA A 141 -0.26 -12.20 1.91
C ALA A 141 0.05 -12.92 0.59
N VAL A 142 0.45 -14.21 0.64
CA VAL A 142 0.74 -15.01 -0.55
C VAL A 142 -0.49 -15.14 -1.46
N ARG A 143 -1.67 -15.37 -0.88
CA ARG A 143 -2.92 -15.43 -1.64
C ARG A 143 -3.18 -14.12 -2.38
N ARG A 144 -3.07 -12.99 -1.70
CA ARG A 144 -3.31 -11.66 -2.28
C ARG A 144 -2.26 -11.28 -3.32
N LEU A 145 -0.99 -11.65 -3.13
CA LEU A 145 0.02 -11.48 -4.17
C LEU A 145 -0.36 -12.24 -5.45
N ARG A 146 -0.77 -13.50 -5.32
CA ARG A 146 -1.20 -14.32 -6.47
C ARG A 146 -2.42 -13.74 -7.20
N VAL A 147 -3.35 -13.13 -6.47
CA VAL A 147 -4.49 -12.41 -7.06
C VAL A 147 -4.02 -11.14 -7.79
N ALA A 148 -3.03 -10.45 -7.26
CA ALA A 148 -2.53 -9.20 -7.83
C ALA A 148 -1.65 -9.39 -9.08
N MET A 149 -0.82 -10.44 -9.13
CA MET A 149 0.17 -10.69 -10.19
C MET A 149 -0.40 -10.66 -11.62
N PRO A 150 -1.62 -11.14 -11.93
CA PRO A 150 -2.17 -11.02 -13.28
C PRO A 150 -2.41 -9.59 -13.76
N ALA A 151 -2.51 -8.61 -12.84
CA ALA A 151 -2.74 -7.21 -13.18
C ALA A 151 -1.46 -6.41 -13.44
N GLY A 152 -0.28 -6.91 -13.01
CA GLY A 152 0.98 -6.20 -13.15
C GLY A 152 2.15 -6.89 -12.47
N GLU A 153 3.26 -6.18 -12.36
CA GLU A 153 4.51 -6.69 -11.80
C GLU A 153 4.67 -6.27 -10.33
N ILE A 154 5.11 -7.22 -9.47
CA ILE A 154 5.47 -6.93 -8.08
C ILE A 154 6.82 -6.22 -8.07
N MET A 155 6.83 -4.95 -7.66
CA MET A 155 8.01 -4.08 -7.73
C MET A 155 8.75 -3.95 -6.41
N ALA A 156 8.07 -4.06 -5.28
CA ALA A 156 8.69 -4.02 -3.96
C ALA A 156 7.77 -4.54 -2.85
N ILE A 157 8.41 -4.96 -1.75
CA ILE A 157 7.75 -5.21 -0.46
C ILE A 157 8.11 -4.05 0.48
N LEU A 158 7.10 -3.40 1.05
CA LEU A 158 7.26 -2.44 2.13
C LEU A 158 6.91 -3.12 3.44
N TRP A 159 7.87 -3.20 4.35
CA TRP A 159 7.74 -3.87 5.64
C TRP A 159 7.80 -2.88 6.79
N HIS A 160 6.77 -2.88 7.65
CA HIS A 160 6.79 -2.13 8.89
C HIS A 160 6.21 -2.97 10.02
N GLN A 161 7.09 -3.56 10.84
CA GLN A 161 6.72 -4.48 11.91
C GLN A 161 7.90 -4.61 12.89
N GLY A 162 7.65 -5.04 14.11
CA GLY A 162 8.69 -5.31 15.11
C GLY A 162 8.27 -4.94 16.53
N GLU A 163 7.23 -4.13 16.71
CA GLU A 163 6.71 -3.76 18.02
C GLU A 163 6.26 -5.00 18.82
N SER A 164 5.61 -5.96 18.15
CA SER A 164 5.17 -7.22 18.75
C SER A 164 6.31 -8.17 19.07
N ASP A 165 7.46 -7.97 18.45
CA ASP A 165 8.67 -8.79 18.64
C ASP A 165 9.70 -8.12 19.56
N SER A 166 9.47 -6.87 19.99
CA SER A 166 10.29 -6.15 20.95
C SER A 166 10.10 -6.67 22.38
N ARG A 167 10.35 -7.95 22.59
CA ARG A 167 10.20 -8.70 23.85
C ARG A 167 11.34 -9.70 24.00
N ALA A 168 11.67 -10.07 25.25
CA ALA A 168 12.83 -10.90 25.56
C ALA A 168 12.83 -12.25 24.84
N GLU A 169 11.66 -12.88 24.67
CA GLU A 169 11.53 -14.20 24.05
C GLU A 169 11.60 -14.17 22.51
N ARG A 170 11.36 -13.00 21.87
CA ARG A 170 11.20 -12.86 20.42
C ARG A 170 12.32 -12.09 19.76
N ALA A 171 12.80 -11.01 20.40
CA ALA A 171 13.82 -10.13 19.81
C ALA A 171 15.09 -10.88 19.37
N PRO A 172 15.62 -11.87 20.13
CA PRO A 172 16.80 -12.62 19.71
C PRO A 172 16.59 -13.48 18.44
N LEU A 173 15.35 -13.79 18.08
CA LEU A 173 15.00 -14.60 16.91
C LEU A 173 14.60 -13.75 15.71
N TYR A 174 14.49 -12.44 15.89
CA TYR A 174 13.90 -11.56 14.88
C TYR A 174 14.73 -11.50 13.60
N GLU A 175 16.05 -11.41 13.68
CA GLU A 175 16.96 -11.34 12.55
C GLU A 175 16.77 -12.54 11.60
N SER A 176 16.92 -13.74 12.13
CA SER A 176 16.79 -14.97 11.34
C SER A 176 15.42 -15.09 10.68
N ARG A 177 14.35 -14.72 11.41
CA ARG A 177 12.98 -14.74 10.91
C ARG A 177 12.73 -13.69 9.82
N LEU A 178 13.30 -12.49 9.96
CA LEU A 178 13.18 -11.44 8.96
C LEU A 178 13.94 -11.81 7.67
N HIS A 179 15.13 -12.34 7.80
CA HIS A 179 15.92 -12.81 6.66
C HIS A 179 15.21 -13.93 5.90
N ASP A 180 14.60 -14.87 6.62
CA ASP A 180 13.80 -15.94 6.01
C ASP A 180 12.55 -15.37 5.32
N LEU A 181 11.84 -14.43 5.94
CA LEU A 181 10.67 -13.75 5.37
C LEU A 181 11.02 -13.04 4.05
N ILE A 182 12.16 -12.32 4.01
CA ILE A 182 12.61 -11.64 2.79
C ILE A 182 12.82 -12.64 1.65
N ARG A 183 13.52 -13.74 1.91
CA ARG A 183 13.74 -14.80 0.89
C ARG A 183 12.43 -15.37 0.40
N ARG A 184 11.49 -15.69 1.31
CA ARG A 184 10.18 -16.26 0.95
C ARG A 184 9.33 -15.28 0.12
N PHE A 185 9.36 -13.98 0.38
CA PHE A 185 8.69 -13.00 -0.48
C PHE A 185 9.30 -12.97 -1.88
N ARG A 186 10.63 -13.04 -1.99
CA ARG A 186 11.34 -13.10 -3.26
C ARG A 186 10.99 -14.38 -4.04
N ASP A 187 10.94 -15.52 -3.37
CA ASP A 187 10.53 -16.81 -3.94
C ASP A 187 9.10 -16.76 -4.49
N VAL A 188 8.15 -16.22 -3.72
CA VAL A 188 6.76 -16.09 -4.16
C VAL A 188 6.60 -15.16 -5.35
N ALA A 189 7.36 -14.08 -5.40
CA ALA A 189 7.37 -13.14 -6.51
C ALA A 189 8.18 -13.65 -7.74
N GLY A 190 8.95 -14.72 -7.58
CA GLY A 190 9.85 -15.22 -8.63
C GLY A 190 10.98 -14.25 -8.99
N ASN A 191 11.43 -13.43 -8.05
CA ASN A 191 12.44 -12.40 -8.24
C ASN A 191 13.37 -12.30 -7.03
N ASP A 192 14.56 -12.89 -7.12
CA ASP A 192 15.59 -12.90 -6.06
C ASP A 192 16.11 -11.49 -5.73
N GLN A 193 15.93 -10.54 -6.65
CA GLN A 193 16.34 -9.15 -6.53
C GLN A 193 15.19 -8.21 -6.16
N LEU A 194 14.01 -8.76 -5.82
CA LEU A 194 12.86 -7.94 -5.45
C LEU A 194 13.23 -6.96 -4.33
N PRO A 195 13.03 -5.65 -4.55
CA PRO A 195 13.24 -4.62 -3.53
C PRO A 195 12.47 -4.91 -2.24
N PHE A 196 13.17 -4.82 -1.10
CA PHE A 196 12.59 -4.97 0.23
C PHE A 196 12.95 -3.74 1.08
N ILE A 197 11.95 -2.99 1.52
CA ILE A 197 12.15 -1.72 2.22
C ILE A 197 11.57 -1.85 3.62
N VAL A 198 12.45 -1.75 4.62
CA VAL A 198 12.08 -1.90 6.02
C VAL A 198 12.05 -0.56 6.74
N GLY A 199 10.95 -0.28 7.45
CA GLY A 199 10.76 0.94 8.21
C GLY A 199 11.20 0.80 9.66
N GLN A 200 11.83 1.86 10.17
CA GLN A 200 12.21 2.01 11.56
C GLN A 200 10.99 2.07 12.48
N LEU A 201 11.05 1.39 13.62
CA LEU A 201 10.04 1.51 14.66
C LEU A 201 9.93 2.97 15.16
N GLY A 202 8.73 3.38 15.56
CA GLY A 202 8.50 4.72 16.07
C GLY A 202 9.36 5.07 17.30
N GLN A 203 9.88 6.29 17.36
CA GLN A 203 10.78 6.77 18.41
C GLN A 203 10.04 7.66 19.42
N PHE A 204 8.83 7.27 19.80
CA PHE A 204 7.92 8.10 20.61
C PHE A 204 8.23 8.06 22.13
N LYS A 205 8.96 7.06 22.57
CA LYS A 205 9.34 6.83 23.97
C LYS A 205 10.72 6.18 24.06
N GLU A 206 11.26 6.11 25.25
CA GLU A 206 12.51 5.39 25.50
C GLU A 206 12.35 3.91 25.09
N TRP A 207 13.32 3.40 24.35
CA TRP A 207 13.31 2.03 23.87
C TRP A 207 13.90 1.06 24.88
N SER A 208 13.25 -0.11 25.05
CA SER A 208 13.85 -1.26 25.73
C SER A 208 15.04 -1.82 24.94
N GLU A 209 15.82 -2.70 25.55
CA GLU A 209 16.92 -3.38 24.85
C GLU A 209 16.42 -4.20 23.69
N GLU A 210 15.29 -4.91 23.86
CA GLU A 210 14.66 -5.73 22.82
C GLU A 210 14.22 -4.88 21.62
N ARG A 211 13.67 -3.68 21.88
CA ARG A 211 13.27 -2.77 20.81
C ARG A 211 14.49 -2.22 20.08
N ARG A 212 15.59 -1.92 20.79
CA ARG A 212 16.86 -1.54 20.16
C ARG A 212 17.42 -2.69 19.32
N LEU A 213 17.35 -3.94 19.81
CA LEU A 213 17.79 -5.12 19.07
C LEU A 213 16.99 -5.31 17.79
N VAL A 214 15.66 -5.32 17.85
CA VAL A 214 14.81 -5.42 16.64
C VAL A 214 15.12 -4.30 15.65
N ASN A 215 15.28 -3.07 16.15
CA ASN A 215 15.59 -1.93 15.29
C ASN A 215 17.00 -2.01 14.66
N SER A 216 18.00 -2.55 15.38
CA SER A 216 19.32 -2.75 14.80
C SER A 216 19.30 -3.78 13.66
N VAL A 217 18.46 -4.81 13.76
CA VAL A 217 18.21 -5.74 12.66
C VAL A 217 17.64 -5.01 11.45
N HIS A 218 16.64 -4.13 11.64
CA HIS A 218 16.10 -3.33 10.54
C HIS A 218 17.17 -2.50 9.84
N GLN A 219 18.04 -1.84 10.61
CA GLN A 219 19.14 -1.04 10.06
C GLN A 219 20.16 -1.86 9.30
N ASP A 220 20.34 -3.12 9.68
CA ASP A 220 21.35 -4.01 9.09
C ASP A 220 20.87 -4.79 7.86
N VAL A 221 19.55 -4.84 7.59
CA VAL A 221 18.99 -5.53 6.41
C VAL A 221 19.69 -5.15 5.09
N PRO A 222 20.03 -3.87 4.82
CA PRO A 222 20.71 -3.50 3.57
C PRO A 222 22.13 -4.09 3.43
N ASN A 223 22.77 -4.51 4.51
CA ASN A 223 24.09 -5.16 4.49
C ASN A 223 24.01 -6.64 4.12
N HIS A 224 22.84 -7.25 4.25
CA HIS A 224 22.60 -8.67 3.99
C HIS A 224 21.87 -8.95 2.67
N PHE A 225 21.12 -7.95 2.16
CA PHE A 225 20.29 -8.12 0.98
C PHE A 225 20.51 -6.98 -0.01
N GLU A 226 20.93 -7.34 -1.24
CA GLU A 226 20.91 -6.40 -2.36
C GLU A 226 19.47 -5.90 -2.58
N ASN A 227 19.34 -4.66 -3.07
CA ASN A 227 18.05 -4.00 -3.28
C ASN A 227 17.18 -3.89 -2.00
N ALA A 228 17.80 -3.88 -0.82
CA ALA A 228 17.11 -3.56 0.41
C ALA A 228 17.49 -2.15 0.88
N ARG A 229 16.53 -1.49 1.58
CA ARG A 229 16.73 -0.17 2.19
C ARG A 229 16.06 -0.10 3.55
N PHE A 230 16.65 0.72 4.40
CA PHE A 230 16.10 1.09 5.69
C PHE A 230 15.54 2.51 5.63
N VAL A 231 14.34 2.70 6.18
CA VAL A 231 13.65 4.00 6.22
C VAL A 231 13.57 4.48 7.67
N SER A 232 14.16 5.62 7.96
CA SER A 232 14.17 6.19 9.30
C SER A 232 12.80 6.79 9.67
N SER A 233 12.40 6.60 10.94
CA SER A 233 11.27 7.26 11.58
C SER A 233 11.67 8.51 12.39
N ASN A 234 12.92 8.97 12.26
CA ASN A 234 13.41 10.10 13.03
C ASN A 234 12.56 11.37 12.80
N GLY A 235 12.18 12.03 13.90
CA GLY A 235 11.36 13.25 13.86
C GLY A 235 9.88 13.03 13.60
N LEU A 236 9.40 11.77 13.47
CA LEU A 236 7.97 11.47 13.36
C LEU A 236 7.31 11.40 14.73
N THR A 237 6.05 11.70 14.79
CA THR A 237 5.20 11.78 15.98
C THR A 237 4.12 10.70 16.00
N ASP A 238 3.54 10.48 17.18
CA ASP A 238 2.51 9.46 17.38
C ASP A 238 1.13 10.06 17.64
N THR A 239 0.11 9.20 17.67
CA THR A 239 -1.27 9.55 17.99
C THR A 239 -1.50 9.94 19.46
N GLY A 240 -0.46 9.93 20.30
CA GLY A 240 -0.51 10.12 21.75
C GLY A 240 -0.52 8.81 22.54
N ASP A 241 -0.47 7.65 21.87
CA ASP A 241 -0.46 6.32 22.52
C ASP A 241 0.95 5.75 22.72
N GLY A 242 1.99 6.45 22.25
CA GLY A 242 3.38 6.04 22.32
C GLY A 242 3.73 4.83 21.47
N THR A 243 2.92 4.54 20.41
CA THR A 243 3.07 3.33 19.60
C THR A 243 2.79 3.56 18.11
N HIS A 244 1.70 4.25 17.79
CA HIS A 244 1.23 4.41 16.42
C HIS A 244 1.52 5.79 15.87
N PHE A 245 2.06 5.87 14.68
CA PHE A 245 2.26 7.13 13.97
C PHE A 245 0.93 7.86 13.79
N ASP A 246 0.95 9.17 13.99
CA ASP A 246 -0.15 10.03 13.58
C ASP A 246 -0.27 10.13 12.06
N SER A 247 -1.32 10.79 11.57
CA SER A 247 -1.61 10.85 10.13
C SER A 247 -0.53 11.59 9.34
N ALA A 248 -0.01 12.69 9.88
CA ALA A 248 1.04 13.47 9.23
C ALA A 248 2.34 12.66 9.13
N SER A 249 2.71 11.97 10.21
CA SER A 249 3.88 11.10 10.27
C SER A 249 3.73 9.85 9.39
N SER A 250 2.54 9.26 9.33
CA SER A 250 2.25 8.15 8.44
C SER A 250 2.45 8.55 6.96
N ARG A 251 1.93 9.72 6.56
CA ARG A 251 2.15 10.26 5.21
C ARG A 251 3.61 10.55 4.92
N GLU A 252 4.34 11.13 5.87
CA GLU A 252 5.76 11.39 5.71
C GLU A 252 6.56 10.09 5.61
N LEU A 253 6.25 9.10 6.43
CA LEU A 253 6.86 7.77 6.33
C LEU A 253 6.63 7.15 4.96
N GLY A 254 5.43 7.30 4.38
CA GLY A 254 5.12 6.86 3.02
C GLY A 254 6.01 7.53 1.96
N ARG A 255 6.24 8.85 2.07
CA ARG A 255 7.15 9.56 1.17
C ARG A 255 8.59 9.05 1.31
N ARG A 256 9.07 8.79 2.53
CA ARG A 256 10.40 8.22 2.77
C ARG A 256 10.55 6.82 2.18
N TYR A 257 9.51 5.98 2.24
CA TYR A 257 9.50 4.69 1.55
C TYR A 257 9.63 4.88 0.02
N ALA A 258 8.96 5.89 -0.56
CA ALA A 258 9.07 6.18 -1.98
C ALA A 258 10.47 6.70 -2.37
N ASP A 259 11.11 7.48 -1.50
CA ASP A 259 12.50 7.91 -1.69
C ASP A 259 13.45 6.71 -1.70
N ALA A 260 13.31 5.80 -0.73
CA ALA A 260 14.11 4.59 -0.63
C ALA A 260 13.94 3.67 -1.85
N TYR A 261 12.71 3.51 -2.36
CA TYR A 261 12.46 2.76 -3.59
C TYR A 261 13.14 3.41 -4.81
N THR A 262 13.01 4.71 -4.95
CA THR A 262 13.66 5.47 -6.05
C THR A 262 15.18 5.36 -6.01
N ASP A 263 15.78 5.36 -4.81
CA ASP A 263 17.22 5.17 -4.62
C ASP A 263 17.69 3.78 -5.08
N ILE A 264 16.93 2.71 -4.79
CA ILE A 264 17.21 1.37 -5.31
C ILE A 264 17.28 1.39 -6.84
N LEU A 265 16.25 1.93 -7.51
CA LEU A 265 16.19 1.96 -8.98
C LEU A 265 17.37 2.74 -9.59
N SER A 266 17.74 3.86 -8.98
CA SER A 266 18.84 4.70 -9.46
C SER A 266 20.22 4.02 -9.31
N THR A 267 20.36 3.15 -8.33
CA THR A 267 21.60 2.37 -8.09
C THR A 267 21.72 1.22 -9.08
N THR A 268 20.61 0.53 -9.37
CA THR A 268 20.59 -0.58 -10.34
C THR A 268 20.86 -0.13 -11.79
N GLN A 269 20.44 1.09 -12.15
CA GLN A 269 20.72 1.64 -13.50
C GLN A 269 22.18 2.08 -13.72
N ARG A 270 22.99 2.17 -12.68
CA ARG A 270 24.41 2.58 -12.75
C ARG A 270 25.38 1.42 -12.80
N GLN A 271 24.89 0.20 -12.60
CA GLN A 271 25.66 -1.04 -12.74
C GLN A 271 25.49 -1.65 -14.14
#